data_0fe1e00500afbfe825c3b4128470f40a
#
_entry.id   0fe1e00500afbfe825c3b4128470f40a
#
_cell.length_a   1.000
_cell.length_b   1.000
_cell.length_c   1.000
_cell.angle_alpha   90.00
_cell.angle_beta   90.00
_cell.angle_gamma   90.00
#
_symmetry.space_group_name_H-M   'P 1'
#
loop_
_entity.id
_entity.type
_entity.pdbx_description
1 polymer ?
#
loop_
_entity_poly.entity_id
_entity_poly.type
_entity_poly.pdbx_seq_one_letter_code
_entity_poly.pdbx_strand_id
1 'polypeptide(L)'
;GVIAVVNRSIGGPLNILCEHSTIMAQRDTGWLQVFATTAQEAYYFHLLAPRWSEACDLPVMVNIDGFELSHITERLEVLPDESVKNFVGTWEPKYPLATDEEVVVAYPGIAGSDYYAEIKESQMDGMRAAESLFEEVSVELAALTGVKLNQIEAFHLDDAEVVLVVLGSASGTMYDKISDMRARGVKAGLLTIKVFRPFPVMKVREVLKGKAAVGVMERAPVLGSRVGPLTAEIKQSLYDLPDTQRPTAVNFIFGLGGRLVQMDNIGRALNILEVTRTQPPGDAQRTVYHLDVRDGREDALLALEQVRPEYYQPVAERSVDIRLFARGGEGIKTASKMLASAVVETGGRHAQGFSVYGAERSGAPTQGFVRIGSDVINERSPILFADIDVFVNAGLFSEEAIKGLHEDGVILINSPRPPGEFRCEFGIKGREIYSVDAYHIAQEEIGDGRRAGVAMLAALLAIRRDILDIHHLLQDIEKLPFNHSVVEANKRAAARAYYEWRGENGGSAPT
;
A
#
# COMPACT_ATOMS: atom_id res chain seq x y z
N GLY A 1 -1.59 -25.24 7.22
CA GLY A 1 -0.47 -24.33 7.46
C GLY A 1 -0.67 -22.96 6.83
N VAL A 2 -0.11 -21.90 7.45
CA VAL A 2 -0.25 -20.51 6.97
C VAL A 2 1.13 -19.88 6.75
N ILE A 3 1.30 -19.18 5.62
CA ILE A 3 2.51 -18.41 5.33
C ILE A 3 2.12 -16.95 5.03
N ALA A 4 2.78 -16.00 5.71
CA ALA A 4 2.74 -14.59 5.34
C ALA A 4 3.70 -14.34 4.18
N VAL A 5 3.20 -13.83 3.05
CA VAL A 5 3.99 -13.54 1.86
C VAL A 5 4.08 -12.04 1.65
N VAL A 6 5.28 -11.49 1.77
CA VAL A 6 5.56 -10.09 1.43
C VAL A 6 6.00 -10.02 -0.03
N ASN A 7 5.08 -9.64 -0.90
CA ASN A 7 5.25 -9.71 -2.35
C ASN A 7 6.35 -8.79 -2.86
N ARG A 8 7.28 -9.35 -3.63
CA ARG A 8 8.41 -8.67 -4.27
C ARG A 8 8.65 -9.22 -5.67
N SER A 9 9.47 -8.50 -6.44
CA SER A 9 9.87 -8.92 -7.78
C SER A 9 10.62 -10.25 -7.78
N ILE A 10 10.44 -11.04 -8.84
CA ILE A 10 11.37 -12.13 -9.16
C ILE A 10 12.70 -11.52 -9.57
N GLY A 11 13.79 -12.01 -9.00
CA GLY A 11 15.13 -11.49 -9.27
C GLY A 11 15.58 -11.67 -10.73
N GLY A 12 16.50 -10.81 -11.14
CA GLY A 12 17.14 -10.78 -12.44
C GLY A 12 16.73 -9.59 -13.33
N PRO A 13 17.07 -8.35 -12.93
CA PRO A 13 17.91 -7.93 -11.81
C PRO A 13 17.22 -8.01 -10.46
N LEU A 14 17.99 -8.01 -9.37
CA LEU A 14 17.43 -7.97 -8.01
C LEU A 14 16.66 -6.68 -7.77
N ASN A 15 15.41 -6.82 -7.36
CA ASN A 15 14.56 -5.72 -6.89
C ASN A 15 13.83 -6.18 -5.64
N ILE A 16 13.84 -5.37 -4.58
CA ILE A 16 13.26 -5.71 -3.27
C ILE A 16 11.88 -5.09 -3.05
N LEU A 17 11.41 -4.28 -4.00
CA LEU A 17 10.16 -3.54 -3.90
C LEU A 17 8.96 -4.37 -4.39
N CYS A 18 7.77 -3.82 -4.26
CA CYS A 18 6.53 -4.51 -4.53
C CYS A 18 6.38 -4.96 -6.00
N GLU A 19 6.03 -6.22 -6.17
CA GLU A 19 5.56 -6.83 -7.41
C GLU A 19 4.90 -8.17 -7.08
N HIS A 20 3.93 -8.61 -7.88
CA HIS A 20 3.22 -9.86 -7.64
C HIS A 20 3.78 -11.06 -8.40
N SER A 21 4.85 -10.92 -9.19
CA SER A 21 5.38 -12.01 -10.04
C SER A 21 5.77 -13.25 -9.25
N THR A 22 6.37 -13.10 -8.05
CA THR A 22 6.75 -14.23 -7.19
C THR A 22 5.56 -15.09 -6.82
N ILE A 23 4.47 -14.47 -6.34
CA ILE A 23 3.29 -15.21 -5.90
C ILE A 23 2.46 -15.73 -7.07
N MET A 24 2.42 -15.00 -8.19
CA MET A 24 1.75 -15.46 -9.40
C MET A 24 2.41 -16.70 -9.99
N ALA A 25 3.72 -16.88 -9.81
CA ALA A 25 4.41 -18.11 -10.18
C ALA A 25 3.99 -19.32 -9.30
N GLN A 26 3.41 -19.09 -8.15
CA GLN A 26 2.96 -20.14 -7.20
C GLN A 26 1.44 -20.40 -7.27
N ARG A 27 0.71 -19.77 -8.19
CA ARG A 27 -0.77 -19.86 -8.26
C ARG A 27 -1.32 -21.26 -8.48
N ASP A 28 -0.51 -22.16 -9.09
CA ASP A 28 -0.92 -23.50 -9.48
C ASP A 28 -0.31 -24.61 -8.59
N THR A 29 0.23 -24.22 -7.41
CA THR A 29 0.88 -25.16 -6.48
C THR A 29 -0.07 -25.82 -5.47
N GLY A 30 -1.36 -25.48 -5.50
CA GLY A 30 -2.38 -26.05 -4.59
C GLY A 30 -2.53 -25.30 -3.27
N TRP A 31 -1.91 -24.13 -3.14
CA TRP A 31 -2.10 -23.26 -1.98
C TRP A 31 -3.32 -22.35 -2.17
N LEU A 32 -4.05 -22.11 -1.10
CA LEU A 32 -5.04 -21.06 -1.03
C LEU A 32 -4.31 -19.71 -1.01
N GLN A 33 -4.85 -18.69 -1.67
CA GLN A 33 -4.20 -17.38 -1.77
C GLN A 33 -5.19 -16.24 -1.51
N VAL A 34 -4.91 -15.43 -0.49
CA VAL A 34 -5.62 -14.18 -0.21
C VAL A 34 -4.67 -12.98 -0.35
N PHE A 35 -5.21 -11.82 -0.74
CA PHE A 35 -4.49 -10.56 -0.89
C PHE A 35 -5.11 -9.50 -0.01
N ALA A 36 -4.35 -9.00 0.95
CA ALA A 36 -4.77 -7.91 1.82
C ALA A 36 -4.57 -6.55 1.14
N THR A 37 -5.48 -5.63 1.35
CA THR A 37 -5.41 -4.26 0.84
C THR A 37 -5.00 -3.25 1.91
N THR A 38 -5.18 -3.59 3.18
CA THR A 38 -4.82 -2.77 4.35
C THR A 38 -4.11 -3.62 5.41
N ALA A 39 -3.43 -2.99 6.37
CA ALA A 39 -2.83 -3.71 7.49
C ALA A 39 -3.89 -4.37 8.37
N GLN A 40 -5.07 -3.73 8.54
CA GLN A 40 -6.20 -4.30 9.27
C GLN A 40 -6.70 -5.58 8.60
N GLU A 41 -6.82 -5.57 7.28
CA GLU A 41 -7.25 -6.74 6.52
C GLU A 41 -6.21 -7.86 6.56
N ALA A 42 -4.91 -7.50 6.50
CA ALA A 42 -3.83 -8.47 6.69
C ALA A 42 -3.91 -9.16 8.06
N TYR A 43 -4.17 -8.39 9.13
CA TYR A 43 -4.40 -8.95 10.46
C TYR A 43 -5.59 -9.92 10.48
N TYR A 44 -6.72 -9.53 9.93
CA TYR A 44 -7.91 -10.38 9.89
C TYR A 44 -7.72 -11.65 9.04
N PHE A 45 -7.03 -11.56 7.92
CA PHE A 45 -6.70 -12.74 7.13
C PHE A 45 -5.77 -13.71 7.88
N HIS A 46 -4.84 -13.21 8.72
CA HIS A 46 -4.01 -14.09 9.54
C HIS A 46 -4.81 -14.78 10.65
N LEU A 47 -5.92 -14.20 11.11
CA LEU A 47 -6.84 -14.88 12.03
C LEU A 47 -7.70 -15.92 11.31
N LEU A 48 -8.22 -15.58 10.12
CA LEU A 48 -9.07 -16.45 9.31
C LEU A 48 -8.29 -17.65 8.75
N ALA A 49 -7.07 -17.43 8.28
CA ALA A 49 -6.30 -18.40 7.51
C ALA A 49 -6.06 -19.75 8.21
N PRO A 50 -5.74 -19.83 9.51
CA PRO A 50 -5.60 -21.12 10.22
C PRO A 50 -6.88 -21.95 10.14
N ARG A 51 -8.03 -21.36 10.49
CA ARG A 51 -9.34 -22.01 10.46
C ARG A 51 -9.72 -22.48 9.05
N TRP A 52 -9.51 -21.61 8.05
CA TRP A 52 -9.77 -21.95 6.66
C TRP A 52 -8.86 -23.06 6.15
N SER A 53 -7.57 -22.99 6.47
CA SER A 53 -6.59 -24.04 6.15
C SER A 53 -6.99 -25.41 6.71
N GLU A 54 -7.44 -25.42 7.95
CA GLU A 54 -7.83 -26.64 8.66
C GLU A 54 -9.15 -27.20 8.16
N ALA A 55 -10.10 -26.34 7.79
CA ALA A 55 -11.40 -26.75 7.29
C ALA A 55 -11.34 -27.46 5.93
N CYS A 56 -10.37 -27.12 5.07
CA CYS A 56 -10.22 -27.71 3.73
C CYS A 56 -8.94 -28.54 3.53
N ASP A 57 -8.16 -28.75 4.59
CA ASP A 57 -6.89 -29.48 4.58
C ASP A 57 -5.87 -28.96 3.56
N LEU A 58 -5.89 -27.64 3.25
CA LEU A 58 -4.99 -26.97 2.30
C LEU A 58 -4.22 -25.82 2.97
N PRO A 59 -2.96 -25.62 2.60
CA PRO A 59 -2.18 -24.50 3.11
C PRO A 59 -2.62 -23.14 2.53
N VAL A 60 -2.43 -22.05 3.30
CA VAL A 60 -2.85 -20.69 2.92
C VAL A 60 -1.66 -19.75 2.83
N MET A 61 -1.61 -18.96 1.78
CA MET A 61 -0.73 -17.81 1.61
C MET A 61 -1.52 -16.52 1.85
N VAL A 62 -1.15 -15.77 2.89
CA VAL A 62 -1.66 -14.41 3.14
C VAL A 62 -0.69 -13.44 2.50
N ASN A 63 -1.11 -12.82 1.40
CA ASN A 63 -0.29 -11.92 0.60
C ASN A 63 -0.45 -10.48 1.04
N ILE A 64 0.66 -9.79 1.22
CA ILE A 64 0.74 -8.34 1.47
C ILE A 64 1.74 -7.71 0.51
N ASP A 65 1.49 -6.47 0.12
CA ASP A 65 2.36 -5.73 -0.79
C ASP A 65 3.64 -5.29 -0.10
N GLY A 66 4.78 -5.66 -0.66
CA GLY A 66 6.10 -5.32 -0.16
C GLY A 66 6.33 -3.82 -0.17
N PHE A 67 6.86 -3.27 0.91
CA PHE A 67 7.03 -1.85 1.19
C PHE A 67 5.72 -1.06 1.31
N GLU A 68 4.83 -1.13 0.34
CA GLU A 68 3.60 -0.32 0.29
C GLU A 68 2.62 -0.66 1.41
N LEU A 69 2.57 -1.91 1.85
CA LEU A 69 1.77 -2.35 3.00
C LEU A 69 2.65 -2.84 4.15
N SER A 70 3.73 -3.56 3.85
CA SER A 70 4.58 -4.17 4.87
C SER A 70 5.45 -3.19 5.65
N HIS A 71 5.65 -1.95 5.16
CA HIS A 71 6.50 -0.92 5.78
C HIS A 71 5.74 0.36 6.15
N ILE A 72 4.43 0.36 5.99
CA ILE A 72 3.58 1.47 6.42
C ILE A 72 3.29 1.36 7.93
N THR A 73 3.14 2.50 8.59
CA THR A 73 2.58 2.61 9.93
C THR A 73 1.22 3.25 9.81
N GLU A 74 0.18 2.52 10.21
CA GLU A 74 -1.19 2.99 10.20
C GLU A 74 -1.95 2.41 11.42
N ARG A 75 -3.12 2.96 11.70
CA ARG A 75 -3.97 2.48 12.80
C ARG A 75 -4.40 1.04 12.57
N LEU A 76 -4.28 0.21 13.61
CA LEU A 76 -4.70 -1.17 13.64
C LEU A 76 -5.51 -1.44 14.91
N GLU A 77 -6.68 -2.04 14.74
CA GLU A 77 -7.50 -2.54 15.84
C GLU A 77 -7.24 -4.03 16.03
N VAL A 78 -6.76 -4.40 17.21
CA VAL A 78 -6.44 -5.79 17.56
C VAL A 78 -7.47 -6.35 18.54
N LEU A 79 -7.83 -7.61 18.37
CA LEU A 79 -8.70 -8.33 19.29
C LEU A 79 -7.92 -8.70 20.56
N PRO A 80 -8.61 -8.85 21.72
CA PRO A 80 -8.02 -9.44 22.91
C PRO A 80 -7.49 -10.85 22.64
N ASP A 81 -6.33 -11.19 23.21
CA ASP A 81 -5.67 -12.49 23.01
C ASP A 81 -6.58 -13.67 23.29
N GLU A 82 -7.43 -13.59 24.32
CA GLU A 82 -8.39 -14.64 24.67
C GLU A 82 -9.44 -14.86 23.58
N SER A 83 -9.94 -13.78 22.97
CA SER A 83 -10.88 -13.86 21.85
C SER A 83 -10.22 -14.50 20.63
N VAL A 84 -8.95 -14.17 20.35
CA VAL A 84 -8.18 -14.78 19.27
C VAL A 84 -7.97 -16.27 19.52
N LYS A 85 -7.56 -16.67 20.74
CA LYS A 85 -7.37 -18.07 21.11
C LYS A 85 -8.66 -18.89 20.96
N ASN A 86 -9.78 -18.33 21.42
CA ASN A 86 -11.08 -18.99 21.33
C ASN A 86 -11.54 -19.11 19.87
N PHE A 87 -11.30 -18.10 19.02
CA PHE A 87 -11.64 -18.16 17.60
C PHE A 87 -10.78 -19.15 16.83
N VAL A 88 -9.46 -19.10 16.99
CA VAL A 88 -8.55 -20.03 16.30
C VAL A 88 -8.74 -21.47 16.81
N GLY A 89 -8.95 -21.63 18.11
CA GLY A 89 -9.16 -22.95 18.73
C GLY A 89 -7.90 -23.80 18.75
N THR A 90 -8.11 -25.09 19.02
CA THR A 90 -7.07 -26.13 18.95
C THR A 90 -7.35 -27.01 17.75
N TRP A 91 -6.38 -27.15 16.86
CA TRP A 91 -6.51 -28.06 15.72
C TRP A 91 -6.21 -29.49 16.15
N GLU A 92 -7.14 -30.38 15.83
CA GLU A 92 -6.96 -31.80 15.94
C GLU A 92 -6.84 -32.40 14.52
N PRO A 93 -5.66 -32.94 14.15
CA PRO A 93 -5.47 -33.44 12.80
C PRO A 93 -6.36 -34.65 12.57
N LYS A 94 -7.12 -34.64 11.48
CA LYS A 94 -7.95 -35.74 11.03
C LYS A 94 -7.13 -37.02 10.80
N TYR A 95 -5.89 -36.84 10.37
CA TYR A 95 -4.91 -37.91 10.14
C TYR A 95 -3.59 -37.53 10.82
N PRO A 96 -3.37 -37.89 12.09
CA PRO A 96 -2.13 -37.57 12.80
C PRO A 96 -0.93 -38.31 12.19
N LEU A 97 0.21 -37.60 12.07
CA LEU A 97 1.45 -38.15 11.51
C LEU A 97 2.17 -39.13 12.43
N ALA A 98 1.99 -38.97 13.74
CA ALA A 98 2.55 -39.85 14.73
C ALA A 98 1.56 -40.01 15.88
N THR A 99 1.21 -41.23 16.19
CA THR A 99 0.41 -41.63 17.36
C THR A 99 1.08 -42.82 18.02
N ASP A 100 0.93 -42.96 19.34
CA ASP A 100 1.29 -44.18 20.06
C ASP A 100 0.30 -45.33 19.82
N GLU A 101 -0.76 -45.06 19.04
CA GLU A 101 -1.77 -46.04 18.67
C GLU A 101 -1.48 -46.64 17.29
N GLU A 102 -1.85 -47.89 17.06
CA GLU A 102 -1.61 -48.69 15.84
C GLU A 102 -2.36 -48.16 14.58
N VAL A 103 -2.66 -46.89 14.48
CA VAL A 103 -3.30 -46.31 13.26
C VAL A 103 -2.23 -45.95 12.25
N VAL A 104 -2.00 -46.88 11.33
CA VAL A 104 -1.10 -46.64 10.20
C VAL A 104 -1.81 -45.75 9.18
N VAL A 105 -1.65 -44.44 9.30
CA VAL A 105 -1.94 -43.51 8.17
C VAL A 105 -0.67 -43.43 7.33
N ALA A 106 -0.67 -44.07 6.20
CA ALA A 106 0.41 -43.96 5.23
C ALA A 106 0.32 -42.61 4.54
N TYR A 107 1.20 -41.66 4.89
CA TYR A 107 1.54 -40.56 4.01
C TYR A 107 2.73 -41.01 3.16
N PRO A 108 2.50 -41.51 1.92
CA PRO A 108 3.61 -41.98 1.11
C PRO A 108 4.47 -40.77 0.73
N GLY A 109 5.76 -40.80 1.05
CA GLY A 109 6.72 -39.85 0.50
C GLY A 109 6.81 -39.93 -1.03
N ILE A 110 6.38 -41.08 -1.59
CA ILE A 110 6.25 -41.37 -3.01
C ILE A 110 4.92 -42.06 -3.24
N ALA A 111 4.05 -41.48 -4.05
CA ALA A 111 2.83 -42.12 -4.54
C ALA A 111 3.10 -42.76 -5.90
N GLY A 112 2.74 -44.04 -6.04
CA GLY A 112 2.77 -44.72 -7.34
C GLY A 112 1.63 -44.28 -8.28
N SER A 113 1.67 -44.73 -9.53
CA SER A 113 0.65 -44.40 -10.52
C SER A 113 -0.76 -44.81 -10.12
N ASP A 114 -0.89 -45.83 -9.29
CA ASP A 114 -2.19 -46.44 -8.93
C ASP A 114 -3.07 -45.52 -8.05
N TYR A 115 -2.47 -44.59 -7.32
CA TYR A 115 -3.20 -43.74 -6.35
C TYR A 115 -2.93 -42.22 -6.52
N TYR A 116 -2.03 -41.85 -7.41
CA TYR A 116 -1.65 -40.42 -7.55
C TYR A 116 -2.81 -39.55 -8.05
N ALA A 117 -3.61 -40.07 -8.97
CA ALA A 117 -4.75 -39.36 -9.53
C ALA A 117 -5.82 -39.07 -8.48
N GLU A 118 -6.13 -40.06 -7.61
CA GLU A 118 -7.12 -39.93 -6.52
C GLU A 118 -6.63 -38.96 -5.44
N ILE A 119 -5.33 -38.97 -5.13
CA ILE A 119 -4.73 -37.98 -4.22
C ILE A 119 -4.89 -36.58 -4.79
N LYS A 120 -4.65 -36.37 -6.09
CA LYS A 120 -4.83 -35.08 -6.75
C LYS A 120 -6.28 -34.66 -6.85
N GLU A 121 -7.21 -35.59 -7.08
CA GLU A 121 -8.65 -35.31 -7.08
C GLU A 121 -9.10 -34.85 -5.68
N SER A 122 -8.65 -35.53 -4.61
CA SER A 122 -8.94 -35.11 -3.24
C SER A 122 -8.42 -33.70 -2.93
N GLN A 123 -7.24 -33.31 -3.46
CA GLN A 123 -6.71 -31.96 -3.35
C GLN A 123 -7.58 -30.94 -4.11
N MET A 124 -8.08 -31.31 -5.30
CA MET A 124 -9.00 -30.48 -6.08
C MET A 124 -10.36 -30.33 -5.40
N ASP A 125 -10.87 -31.37 -4.72
CA ASP A 125 -12.09 -31.30 -3.91
C ASP A 125 -11.94 -30.36 -2.73
N GLY A 126 -10.81 -30.40 -2.02
CA GLY A 126 -10.48 -29.44 -0.99
C GLY A 126 -10.47 -28.00 -1.53
N MET A 127 -9.90 -27.78 -2.71
CA MET A 127 -9.88 -26.46 -3.36
C MET A 127 -11.29 -25.99 -3.76
N ARG A 128 -12.18 -26.87 -4.25
CA ARG A 128 -13.59 -26.55 -4.56
C ARG A 128 -14.37 -26.19 -3.29
N ALA A 129 -14.18 -26.95 -2.21
CA ALA A 129 -14.83 -26.70 -0.92
C ALA A 129 -14.35 -25.39 -0.25
N ALA A 130 -13.11 -24.99 -0.51
CA ALA A 130 -12.50 -23.82 0.10
C ALA A 130 -13.28 -22.51 -0.18
N GLU A 131 -14.02 -22.42 -1.29
CA GLU A 131 -14.80 -21.22 -1.60
C GLU A 131 -15.95 -21.00 -0.60
N SER A 132 -16.73 -22.04 -0.30
CA SER A 132 -17.82 -21.96 0.71
C SER A 132 -17.28 -21.88 2.13
N LEU A 133 -16.25 -22.65 2.46
CA LEU A 133 -15.60 -22.65 3.78
C LEU A 133 -15.00 -21.28 4.14
N PHE A 134 -14.49 -20.53 3.15
CA PHE A 134 -14.08 -19.14 3.37
C PHE A 134 -15.23 -18.27 3.89
N GLU A 135 -16.40 -18.38 3.27
CA GLU A 135 -17.59 -17.60 3.68
C GLU A 135 -18.04 -17.97 5.10
N GLU A 136 -18.04 -19.25 5.44
CA GLU A 136 -18.42 -19.73 6.78
C GLU A 136 -17.48 -19.18 7.85
N VAL A 137 -16.15 -19.34 7.70
CA VAL A 137 -15.15 -18.84 8.64
C VAL A 137 -15.19 -17.29 8.70
N SER A 138 -15.45 -16.61 7.56
CA SER A 138 -15.56 -15.16 7.53
C SER A 138 -16.77 -14.64 8.33
N VAL A 139 -17.90 -15.35 8.31
CA VAL A 139 -19.08 -15.01 9.13
C VAL A 139 -18.77 -15.18 10.62
N GLU A 140 -18.07 -16.25 11.01
CA GLU A 140 -17.66 -16.45 12.40
C GLU A 140 -16.71 -15.33 12.87
N LEU A 141 -15.73 -14.94 12.04
CA LEU A 141 -14.80 -13.84 12.34
C LEU A 141 -15.56 -12.49 12.43
N ALA A 142 -16.54 -12.26 11.57
CA ALA A 142 -17.34 -11.06 11.57
C ALA A 142 -18.14 -10.87 12.86
N ALA A 143 -18.54 -11.95 13.50
CA ALA A 143 -19.22 -11.90 14.82
C ALA A 143 -18.32 -11.32 15.93
N LEU A 144 -16.98 -11.42 15.77
CA LEU A 144 -16.00 -10.88 16.72
C LEU A 144 -15.53 -9.47 16.34
N THR A 145 -15.38 -9.20 15.04
CA THR A 145 -14.74 -7.96 14.53
C THR A 145 -15.75 -6.92 14.06
N GLY A 146 -17.01 -7.31 13.83
CA GLY A 146 -18.01 -6.49 13.14
C GLY A 146 -17.77 -6.34 11.63
N VAL A 147 -16.69 -6.93 11.09
CA VAL A 147 -16.27 -6.80 9.68
C VAL A 147 -16.27 -8.17 9.00
N LYS A 148 -17.10 -8.33 7.97
CA LYS A 148 -17.09 -9.53 7.14
C LYS A 148 -16.03 -9.40 6.05
N LEU A 149 -15.10 -10.36 5.99
CA LEU A 149 -14.18 -10.50 4.87
C LEU A 149 -14.91 -11.12 3.68
N ASN A 150 -14.72 -10.57 2.51
CA ASN A 150 -15.34 -11.06 1.28
C ASN A 150 -14.25 -11.55 0.31
N GLN A 151 -14.61 -12.46 -0.60
CA GLN A 151 -13.69 -12.95 -1.64
C GLN A 151 -13.41 -11.89 -2.70
N ILE A 152 -14.37 -11.00 -2.94
CA ILE A 152 -14.27 -9.82 -3.81
C ILE A 152 -14.92 -8.64 -3.10
N GLU A 153 -14.48 -7.44 -3.44
CA GLU A 153 -15.09 -6.19 -2.98
C GLU A 153 -15.48 -5.36 -4.18
N ALA A 154 -16.77 -5.02 -4.25
CA ALA A 154 -17.38 -4.26 -5.32
C ALA A 154 -17.64 -2.83 -4.86
N PHE A 155 -17.13 -1.85 -5.58
CA PHE A 155 -17.34 -0.44 -5.29
C PHE A 155 -17.92 0.27 -6.51
N HIS A 156 -19.11 0.84 -6.36
CA HIS A 156 -19.88 1.51 -7.42
C HIS A 156 -20.08 0.68 -8.69
N LEU A 157 -20.30 -0.64 -8.58
CA LEU A 157 -20.49 -1.49 -9.75
C LEU A 157 -21.91 -1.51 -10.31
N ASP A 158 -22.96 -1.16 -9.53
CA ASP A 158 -24.35 -1.33 -9.94
C ASP A 158 -24.66 -0.63 -11.28
N ASP A 159 -24.26 0.62 -11.43
CA ASP A 159 -24.47 1.46 -12.62
C ASP A 159 -23.18 1.75 -13.42
N ALA A 160 -22.07 1.11 -13.06
CA ALA A 160 -20.79 1.32 -13.76
C ALA A 160 -20.86 0.83 -15.21
N GLU A 161 -20.34 1.61 -16.14
CA GLU A 161 -20.14 1.26 -17.54
C GLU A 161 -18.72 0.74 -17.78
N VAL A 162 -17.73 1.30 -17.07
CA VAL A 162 -16.34 0.85 -17.07
C VAL A 162 -15.92 0.45 -15.66
N VAL A 163 -15.11 -0.62 -15.56
CA VAL A 163 -14.69 -1.18 -14.27
C VAL A 163 -13.20 -1.41 -14.25
N LEU A 164 -12.52 -0.95 -13.21
CA LEU A 164 -11.15 -1.39 -12.90
C LEU A 164 -11.19 -2.62 -12.00
N VAL A 165 -10.31 -3.58 -12.25
CA VAL A 165 -10.12 -4.79 -11.43
C VAL A 165 -8.68 -4.83 -10.93
N VAL A 166 -8.47 -5.10 -9.63
CA VAL A 166 -7.14 -5.05 -9.01
C VAL A 166 -6.98 -6.05 -7.88
N LEU A 167 -5.73 -6.37 -7.54
CA LEU A 167 -5.28 -7.08 -6.32
C LEU A 167 -4.44 -6.15 -5.44
N GLY A 168 -4.51 -6.36 -4.12
CA GLY A 168 -3.61 -5.77 -3.14
C GLY A 168 -3.85 -4.28 -2.83
N SER A 169 -2.85 -3.63 -2.28
CA SER A 169 -2.93 -2.29 -1.68
C SER A 169 -3.22 -1.16 -2.66
N ALA A 170 -2.93 -1.35 -3.94
CA ALA A 170 -3.23 -0.36 -4.98
C ALA A 170 -4.73 -0.06 -5.12
N SER A 171 -5.59 -0.96 -4.62
CA SER A 171 -7.04 -0.74 -4.59
C SER A 171 -7.44 0.52 -3.83
N GLY A 172 -6.71 0.89 -2.76
CA GLY A 172 -7.00 2.10 -1.99
C GLY A 172 -6.83 3.37 -2.83
N THR A 173 -5.73 3.51 -3.57
CA THR A 173 -5.50 4.64 -4.48
C THR A 173 -6.55 4.68 -5.61
N MET A 174 -6.95 3.49 -6.11
CA MET A 174 -8.01 3.41 -7.13
C MET A 174 -9.38 3.77 -6.57
N TYR A 175 -9.67 3.38 -5.33
CA TYR A 175 -10.90 3.76 -4.63
C TYR A 175 -11.06 5.29 -4.59
N ASP A 176 -10.01 6.02 -4.18
CA ASP A 176 -10.06 7.47 -4.11
C ASP A 176 -10.23 8.10 -5.50
N LYS A 177 -9.52 7.58 -6.53
CA LYS A 177 -9.69 8.05 -7.91
C LYS A 177 -11.08 7.77 -8.48
N ILE A 178 -11.64 6.60 -8.24
CA ILE A 178 -13.01 6.26 -8.67
C ILE A 178 -14.02 7.17 -7.96
N SER A 179 -13.85 7.42 -6.65
CA SER A 179 -14.73 8.34 -5.90
C SER A 179 -14.73 9.75 -6.49
N ASP A 180 -13.55 10.28 -6.84
CA ASP A 180 -13.42 11.57 -7.51
C ASP A 180 -14.10 11.58 -8.90
N MET A 181 -13.87 10.54 -9.70
CA MET A 181 -14.51 10.42 -11.02
C MET A 181 -16.03 10.32 -10.92
N ARG A 182 -16.54 9.58 -9.95
CA ARG A 182 -17.98 9.48 -9.67
C ARG A 182 -18.59 10.82 -9.28
N ALA A 183 -17.89 11.60 -8.45
CA ALA A 183 -18.33 12.96 -8.10
C ALA A 183 -18.44 13.89 -9.33
N ARG A 184 -17.69 13.57 -10.40
CA ARG A 184 -17.73 14.29 -11.70
C ARG A 184 -18.70 13.67 -12.72
N GLY A 185 -19.50 12.67 -12.31
CA GLY A 185 -20.51 12.03 -13.15
C GLY A 185 -20.02 10.91 -14.06
N VAL A 186 -18.77 10.46 -13.90
CA VAL A 186 -18.24 9.31 -14.66
C VAL A 186 -18.74 8.00 -14.05
N LYS A 187 -19.34 7.13 -14.85
CA LYS A 187 -19.86 5.84 -14.40
C LYS A 187 -18.76 4.77 -14.35
N ALA A 188 -17.77 5.02 -13.52
CA ALA A 188 -16.68 4.10 -13.25
C ALA A 188 -16.93 3.30 -11.98
N GLY A 189 -16.41 2.08 -11.91
CA GLY A 189 -16.45 1.22 -10.72
C GLY A 189 -15.13 0.51 -10.48
N LEU A 190 -14.97 -0.06 -9.28
CA LEU A 190 -13.79 -0.81 -8.87
C LEU A 190 -14.20 -2.20 -8.35
N LEU A 191 -13.52 -3.22 -8.82
CA LEU A 191 -13.61 -4.58 -8.29
C LEU A 191 -12.25 -4.98 -7.71
N THR A 192 -12.18 -5.18 -6.41
CA THR A 192 -10.99 -5.68 -5.74
C THR A 192 -11.12 -7.18 -5.51
N ILE A 193 -10.18 -7.95 -6.02
CA ILE A 193 -10.10 -9.39 -5.78
C ILE A 193 -9.31 -9.62 -4.49
N LYS A 194 -9.93 -10.27 -3.50
CA LYS A 194 -9.31 -10.59 -2.20
C LYS A 194 -8.84 -12.05 -2.15
N VAL A 195 -9.60 -12.98 -2.72
CA VAL A 195 -9.22 -14.38 -2.84
C VAL A 195 -8.82 -14.68 -4.28
N PHE A 196 -7.57 -15.09 -4.49
CA PHE A 196 -7.05 -15.42 -5.82
C PHE A 196 -7.04 -16.94 -6.08
N ARG A 197 -6.95 -17.75 -5.01
CA ARG A 197 -7.11 -19.21 -5.05
C ARG A 197 -7.93 -19.70 -3.85
N PRO A 198 -9.05 -20.39 -4.08
CA PRO A 198 -9.72 -20.58 -5.38
C PRO A 198 -10.19 -19.25 -6.00
N PHE A 199 -10.19 -19.14 -7.33
CA PHE A 199 -10.65 -17.91 -7.96
C PHE A 199 -12.20 -17.88 -7.94
N PRO A 200 -12.84 -16.80 -7.47
CA PRO A 200 -14.29 -16.74 -7.28
C PRO A 200 -15.03 -16.44 -8.62
N VAL A 201 -14.94 -17.35 -9.58
CA VAL A 201 -15.39 -17.20 -10.96
C VAL A 201 -16.82 -16.71 -11.06
N MET A 202 -17.74 -17.34 -10.29
CA MET A 202 -19.18 -17.03 -10.38
C MET A 202 -19.48 -15.62 -9.85
N LYS A 203 -18.85 -15.21 -8.76
CA LYS A 203 -19.01 -13.85 -8.18
C LYS A 203 -18.46 -12.79 -9.14
N VAL A 204 -17.27 -13.02 -9.68
CA VAL A 204 -16.65 -12.11 -10.67
C VAL A 204 -17.53 -11.99 -11.91
N ARG A 205 -18.02 -13.12 -12.45
CA ARG A 205 -18.94 -13.14 -13.61
C ARG A 205 -20.19 -12.31 -13.35
N GLU A 206 -20.82 -12.49 -12.20
CA GLU A 206 -22.08 -11.81 -11.87
C GLU A 206 -21.93 -10.30 -11.81
N VAL A 207 -20.85 -9.78 -11.20
CA VAL A 207 -20.64 -8.33 -11.06
C VAL A 207 -20.12 -7.66 -12.33
N LEU A 208 -19.47 -8.41 -13.22
CA LEU A 208 -18.88 -7.87 -14.46
C LEU A 208 -19.75 -8.08 -15.71
N LYS A 209 -20.73 -8.97 -15.67
CA LYS A 209 -21.60 -9.20 -16.84
C LYS A 209 -22.33 -7.91 -17.22
N GLY A 210 -22.43 -7.65 -18.53
CA GLY A 210 -23.14 -6.49 -19.08
C GLY A 210 -22.39 -5.14 -18.92
N LYS A 211 -21.20 -5.11 -18.28
CA LYS A 211 -20.35 -3.92 -18.31
C LYS A 211 -19.79 -3.72 -19.72
N ALA A 212 -19.52 -2.48 -20.11
CA ALA A 212 -19.03 -2.20 -21.45
C ALA A 212 -17.53 -2.53 -21.60
N ALA A 213 -16.69 -2.10 -20.65
CA ALA A 213 -15.28 -2.41 -20.65
C ALA A 213 -14.75 -2.66 -19.22
N VAL A 214 -13.76 -3.57 -19.12
CA VAL A 214 -13.09 -3.94 -17.87
C VAL A 214 -11.59 -3.79 -18.02
N GLY A 215 -10.97 -2.98 -17.18
CA GLY A 215 -9.52 -2.79 -17.11
C GLY A 215 -8.91 -3.56 -15.96
N VAL A 216 -8.10 -4.57 -16.27
CA VAL A 216 -7.44 -5.37 -15.25
C VAL A 216 -6.07 -4.81 -14.97
N MET A 217 -5.90 -4.29 -13.76
CA MET A 217 -4.68 -3.65 -13.27
C MET A 217 -3.79 -4.69 -12.61
N GLU A 218 -2.60 -4.92 -13.15
CA GLU A 218 -1.71 -5.99 -12.72
C GLU A 218 -0.30 -5.51 -12.37
N ARG A 219 0.21 -5.96 -11.24
CA ARG A 219 1.59 -5.79 -10.79
C ARG A 219 2.44 -7.04 -11.08
N ALA A 220 2.22 -7.67 -12.21
CA ALA A 220 3.00 -8.83 -12.66
C ALA A 220 3.36 -8.68 -14.13
N PRO A 221 4.62 -8.95 -14.53
CA PRO A 221 5.00 -8.89 -15.94
C PRO A 221 4.36 -10.00 -16.74
N VAL A 222 4.08 -9.71 -18.01
CA VAL A 222 3.55 -10.70 -18.97
C VAL A 222 4.73 -11.41 -19.65
N LEU A 223 5.19 -12.49 -19.05
CA LEU A 223 6.31 -13.28 -19.58
C LEU A 223 5.79 -14.59 -20.20
N GLY A 224 5.87 -14.69 -21.52
CA GLY A 224 5.46 -15.89 -22.25
C GLY A 224 3.95 -16.09 -22.40
N SER A 225 3.12 -15.11 -22.02
CA SER A 225 1.67 -15.12 -22.19
C SER A 225 1.20 -13.87 -22.96
N ARG A 226 -0.03 -13.88 -23.45
CA ARG A 226 -0.62 -12.69 -24.11
C ARG A 226 -1.16 -11.67 -23.12
N VAL A 227 -1.47 -12.08 -21.90
CA VAL A 227 -2.02 -11.22 -20.83
C VAL A 227 -1.47 -11.67 -19.48
N GLY A 228 -1.55 -10.85 -18.47
CA GLY A 228 -1.12 -11.18 -17.11
C GLY A 228 -2.04 -12.20 -16.42
N PRO A 229 -1.59 -12.77 -15.29
CA PRO A 229 -2.30 -13.84 -14.58
C PRO A 229 -3.71 -13.48 -14.15
N LEU A 230 -3.93 -12.30 -13.56
CA LEU A 230 -5.25 -11.85 -13.15
C LEU A 230 -6.17 -11.63 -14.36
N THR A 231 -5.65 -11.02 -15.43
CA THR A 231 -6.42 -10.82 -16.66
C THR A 231 -6.84 -12.15 -17.30
N ALA A 232 -6.00 -13.19 -17.21
CA ALA A 232 -6.34 -14.53 -17.68
C ALA A 232 -7.53 -15.10 -16.90
N GLU A 233 -7.54 -14.98 -15.56
CA GLU A 233 -8.66 -15.43 -14.70
C GLU A 233 -9.95 -14.64 -14.98
N ILE A 234 -9.85 -13.32 -15.14
CA ILE A 234 -11.01 -12.48 -15.49
C ILE A 234 -11.58 -12.88 -16.86
N LYS A 235 -10.73 -13.03 -17.89
CA LYS A 235 -11.18 -13.47 -19.22
C LYS A 235 -11.81 -14.86 -19.19
N GLN A 236 -11.22 -15.80 -18.46
CA GLN A 236 -11.79 -17.13 -18.25
C GLN A 236 -13.17 -17.05 -17.59
N SER A 237 -13.31 -16.24 -16.55
CA SER A 237 -14.59 -16.06 -15.85
C SER A 237 -15.70 -15.53 -16.76
N LEU A 238 -15.34 -14.74 -17.77
CA LEU A 238 -16.28 -14.08 -18.68
C LEU A 238 -16.54 -14.88 -19.98
N TYR A 239 -15.73 -15.90 -20.27
CA TYR A 239 -15.73 -16.60 -21.56
C TYR A 239 -17.09 -17.20 -21.93
N ASP A 240 -17.80 -17.82 -20.96
CA ASP A 240 -19.09 -18.45 -21.17
C ASP A 240 -20.26 -17.47 -21.23
N LEU A 241 -20.04 -16.16 -21.04
CA LEU A 241 -21.09 -15.17 -21.22
C LEU A 241 -21.44 -15.00 -22.70
N PRO A 242 -22.74 -14.77 -23.03
CA PRO A 242 -23.10 -14.32 -24.38
C PRO A 242 -22.32 -13.06 -24.79
N ASP A 243 -21.99 -12.91 -26.06
CA ASP A 243 -21.23 -11.76 -26.57
C ASP A 243 -21.88 -10.42 -26.20
N THR A 244 -23.22 -10.35 -26.14
CA THR A 244 -23.97 -9.16 -25.74
C THR A 244 -23.81 -8.76 -24.25
N GLN A 245 -23.30 -9.67 -23.43
CA GLN A 245 -23.09 -9.46 -21.98
C GLN A 245 -21.62 -9.52 -21.58
N ARG A 246 -20.74 -9.86 -22.54
CA ARG A 246 -19.32 -10.00 -22.30
C ARG A 246 -18.61 -8.66 -22.47
N PRO A 247 -18.06 -8.07 -21.38
CA PRO A 247 -17.28 -6.83 -21.48
C PRO A 247 -15.99 -7.04 -22.26
N THR A 248 -15.50 -5.97 -22.89
CA THR A 248 -14.15 -5.96 -23.44
C THR A 248 -13.15 -5.86 -22.31
N ALA A 249 -12.25 -6.85 -22.16
CA ALA A 249 -11.23 -6.89 -21.12
C ALA A 249 -9.87 -6.39 -21.63
N VAL A 250 -9.34 -5.36 -20.98
CA VAL A 250 -8.05 -4.71 -21.26
C VAL A 250 -7.10 -4.98 -20.09
N ASN A 251 -5.85 -5.31 -20.38
CA ASN A 251 -4.82 -5.54 -19.37
C ASN A 251 -3.92 -4.31 -19.21
N PHE A 252 -3.76 -3.83 -18.00
CA PHE A 252 -2.86 -2.74 -17.64
C PHE A 252 -1.77 -3.25 -16.73
N ILE A 253 -0.52 -3.20 -17.18
CA ILE A 253 0.66 -3.52 -16.37
C ILE A 253 1.14 -2.23 -15.73
N PHE A 254 1.27 -2.23 -14.41
CA PHE A 254 1.67 -1.07 -13.62
C PHE A 254 2.47 -1.47 -12.39
N GLY A 255 3.17 -0.52 -11.77
CA GLY A 255 3.78 -0.67 -10.45
C GLY A 255 4.88 -1.73 -10.36
N LEU A 256 5.47 -2.17 -11.49
CA LEU A 256 6.51 -3.19 -11.49
C LEU A 256 7.75 -2.70 -10.73
N GLY A 257 8.29 -3.56 -9.87
CA GLY A 257 9.48 -3.26 -9.09
C GLY A 257 9.30 -2.07 -8.13
N GLY A 258 8.07 -1.87 -7.60
CA GLY A 258 7.74 -0.79 -6.67
C GLY A 258 7.59 0.58 -7.33
N ARG A 259 7.36 0.64 -8.63
CA ARG A 259 6.98 1.90 -9.27
C ARG A 259 5.68 2.44 -8.68
N LEU A 260 5.63 3.76 -8.57
CA LEU A 260 4.51 4.44 -7.91
C LEU A 260 3.19 4.21 -8.63
N VAL A 261 2.17 3.89 -7.85
CA VAL A 261 0.77 3.90 -8.33
C VAL A 261 0.31 5.35 -8.32
N GLN A 262 0.38 6.02 -9.46
CA GLN A 262 0.00 7.43 -9.59
C GLN A 262 -1.47 7.55 -9.99
N MET A 263 -2.16 8.56 -9.45
CA MET A 263 -3.53 8.91 -9.84
C MET A 263 -3.65 9.14 -11.36
N ASP A 264 -2.60 9.69 -11.99
CA ASP A 264 -2.55 9.89 -13.45
C ASP A 264 -2.57 8.58 -14.22
N ASN A 265 -1.88 7.55 -13.74
CA ASN A 265 -1.88 6.22 -14.40
C ASN A 265 -3.27 5.57 -14.33
N ILE A 266 -3.97 5.76 -13.21
CA ILE A 266 -5.36 5.30 -13.06
C ILE A 266 -6.28 6.10 -14.00
N GLY A 267 -6.09 7.42 -14.09
CA GLY A 267 -6.79 8.28 -15.04
C GLY A 267 -6.60 7.85 -16.50
N ARG A 268 -5.36 7.52 -16.88
CA ARG A 268 -5.05 6.97 -18.23
C ARG A 268 -5.78 5.65 -18.49
N ALA A 269 -5.76 4.73 -17.52
CA ALA A 269 -6.48 3.47 -17.65
C ALA A 269 -7.98 3.69 -17.88
N LEU A 270 -8.61 4.56 -17.08
CA LEU A 270 -10.02 4.91 -17.24
C LEU A 270 -10.32 5.55 -18.60
N ASN A 271 -9.45 6.44 -19.09
CA ASN A 271 -9.61 7.03 -20.41
C ASN A 271 -9.55 5.98 -21.53
N ILE A 272 -8.60 5.03 -21.46
CA ILE A 272 -8.51 3.92 -22.41
C ILE A 272 -9.80 3.07 -22.37
N LEU A 273 -10.36 2.82 -21.20
CA LEU A 273 -11.62 2.09 -21.06
C LEU A 273 -12.80 2.85 -21.67
N GLU A 274 -12.88 4.18 -21.50
CA GLU A 274 -13.91 5.00 -22.11
C GLU A 274 -13.85 4.96 -23.64
N VAL A 275 -12.65 5.02 -24.22
CA VAL A 275 -12.45 4.84 -25.66
C VAL A 275 -12.84 3.42 -26.10
N THR A 276 -12.38 2.40 -25.36
CA THR A 276 -12.70 0.99 -25.62
C THR A 276 -14.19 0.70 -25.59
N ARG A 277 -14.92 1.36 -24.68
CA ARG A 277 -16.38 1.24 -24.55
C ARG A 277 -17.11 1.68 -25.82
N THR A 278 -16.64 2.77 -26.43
CA THR A 278 -17.27 3.36 -27.62
C THR A 278 -16.74 2.80 -28.93
N GLN A 279 -15.51 2.34 -28.93
CA GLN A 279 -14.81 1.76 -30.07
C GLN A 279 -14.09 0.49 -29.64
N PRO A 280 -14.82 -0.66 -29.53
CA PRO A 280 -14.20 -1.90 -29.15
C PRO A 280 -13.02 -2.23 -30.07
N PRO A 281 -11.88 -2.70 -29.53
CA PRO A 281 -10.72 -3.02 -30.32
C PRO A 281 -11.05 -4.13 -31.34
N GLY A 282 -10.67 -3.93 -32.60
CA GLY A 282 -10.67 -5.01 -33.59
C GLY A 282 -9.60 -6.04 -33.26
N ASP A 283 -9.60 -7.19 -33.96
CA ASP A 283 -8.69 -8.33 -33.70
C ASP A 283 -7.19 -7.97 -33.71
N ALA A 284 -6.81 -6.84 -34.32
CA ALA A 284 -5.42 -6.38 -34.41
C ALA A 284 -5.03 -5.34 -33.33
N GLN A 285 -5.97 -4.88 -32.53
CA GLN A 285 -5.67 -3.83 -31.52
C GLN A 285 -5.14 -4.43 -30.24
N ARG A 286 -4.23 -3.66 -29.58
CA ARG A 286 -3.61 -4.08 -28.33
C ARG A 286 -4.61 -4.16 -27.20
N THR A 287 -4.50 -5.23 -26.43
CA THR A 287 -5.25 -5.44 -25.19
C THR A 287 -4.35 -5.35 -23.94
N VAL A 288 -3.06 -5.01 -24.10
CA VAL A 288 -2.08 -4.88 -23.00
C VAL A 288 -1.38 -3.54 -23.11
N TYR A 289 -1.45 -2.76 -22.04
CA TYR A 289 -0.83 -1.45 -21.93
C TYR A 289 0.12 -1.42 -20.72
N HIS A 290 1.27 -0.75 -20.87
CA HIS A 290 2.22 -0.48 -19.80
C HIS A 290 2.09 0.98 -19.38
N LEU A 291 1.55 1.24 -18.18
CA LEU A 291 1.16 2.59 -17.78
C LEU A 291 2.31 3.48 -17.30
N ASP A 292 3.44 2.90 -16.91
CA ASP A 292 4.53 3.61 -16.23
C ASP A 292 5.94 3.35 -16.81
N VAL A 293 6.02 2.83 -18.04
CA VAL A 293 7.29 2.63 -18.76
C VAL A 293 7.73 3.94 -19.41
N ARG A 294 9.02 4.31 -19.24
CA ARG A 294 9.55 5.64 -19.63
C ARG A 294 9.98 5.76 -21.08
N ASP A 295 10.19 4.67 -21.78
CA ASP A 295 10.77 4.65 -23.13
C ASP A 295 9.72 4.81 -24.21
N GLY A 296 9.14 6.00 -24.32
CA GLY A 296 8.50 6.58 -25.52
C GLY A 296 7.82 5.64 -26.52
N ARG A 297 7.40 4.43 -26.06
CA ARG A 297 6.60 3.56 -26.90
C ARG A 297 5.27 4.26 -27.15
N GLU A 298 4.92 4.38 -28.42
CA GLU A 298 3.74 5.09 -28.93
C GLU A 298 2.43 4.80 -28.17
N ASP A 299 2.35 3.70 -27.44
CA ASP A 299 1.19 3.25 -26.68
C ASP A 299 0.77 4.18 -25.54
N ALA A 300 1.76 4.82 -24.89
CA ALA A 300 1.50 5.82 -23.86
C ALA A 300 1.08 7.16 -24.48
N LEU A 301 1.51 7.44 -25.71
CA LEU A 301 1.22 8.69 -26.42
C LEU A 301 -0.18 8.70 -27.07
N LEU A 302 -0.62 7.57 -27.63
CA LEU A 302 -1.98 7.46 -28.19
C LEU A 302 -3.07 7.65 -27.13
N ALA A 303 -2.80 7.23 -25.88
CA ALA A 303 -3.69 7.53 -24.77
C ALA A 303 -3.69 9.01 -24.35
N LEU A 304 -2.57 9.73 -24.55
CA LEU A 304 -2.44 11.13 -24.18
C LEU A 304 -3.23 12.10 -25.08
N GLU A 305 -3.34 11.83 -26.37
CA GLU A 305 -4.07 12.68 -27.32
C GLU A 305 -5.60 12.67 -27.12
N GLN A 306 -6.14 11.64 -26.47
CA GLN A 306 -7.58 11.48 -26.22
C GLN A 306 -7.98 11.66 -24.75
N VAL A 307 -7.05 12.10 -23.93
CA VAL A 307 -7.27 12.23 -22.50
C VAL A 307 -8.21 13.38 -22.19
N ARG A 308 -9.22 13.10 -21.39
CA ARG A 308 -10.08 14.11 -20.82
C ARG A 308 -9.40 14.79 -19.64
N PRO A 309 -9.32 16.12 -19.58
CA PRO A 309 -8.64 16.83 -18.49
C PRO A 309 -9.10 16.43 -17.09
N GLU A 310 -10.37 16.07 -16.94
CA GLU A 310 -10.95 15.65 -15.67
C GLU A 310 -10.32 14.38 -15.07
N TYR A 311 -9.69 13.53 -15.88
CA TYR A 311 -9.01 12.32 -15.38
C TYR A 311 -7.62 12.61 -14.75
N TYR A 312 -7.08 13.80 -14.96
CA TYR A 312 -5.76 14.21 -14.47
C TYR A 312 -5.78 15.21 -13.33
N GLN A 313 -6.95 15.71 -12.96
CA GLN A 313 -7.01 16.62 -11.83
C GLN A 313 -6.71 15.88 -10.52
N PRO A 314 -5.93 16.48 -9.60
CA PRO A 314 -5.71 15.91 -8.29
C PRO A 314 -7.03 15.64 -7.58
N VAL A 315 -7.10 14.59 -6.79
CA VAL A 315 -8.21 14.38 -5.85
C VAL A 315 -8.20 15.55 -4.88
N ALA A 316 -9.37 16.07 -4.53
CA ALA A 316 -9.48 17.21 -3.62
C ALA A 316 -8.72 16.93 -2.30
N GLU A 317 -8.00 17.90 -1.80
CA GLU A 317 -7.17 17.81 -0.60
C GLU A 317 -8.01 17.34 0.60
N ARG A 318 -7.61 16.22 1.19
CA ARG A 318 -8.25 15.65 2.37
C ARG A 318 -7.27 15.45 3.53
N SER A 319 -5.99 15.71 3.32
CA SER A 319 -4.92 15.40 4.27
C SER A 319 -3.88 16.52 4.33
N VAL A 320 -3.11 16.53 5.42
CA VAL A 320 -1.85 17.27 5.49
C VAL A 320 -0.75 16.31 5.07
N ASP A 321 -0.08 16.63 3.97
CA ASP A 321 0.93 15.81 3.32
C ASP A 321 2.34 16.35 3.59
N ILE A 322 3.20 15.53 4.19
CA ILE A 322 4.55 15.90 4.64
C ILE A 322 5.57 15.01 3.96
N ARG A 323 6.59 15.60 3.33
CA ARG A 323 7.76 14.90 2.84
C ARG A 323 8.98 15.22 3.70
N LEU A 324 9.76 14.19 4.01
CA LEU A 324 11.02 14.33 4.74
C LEU A 324 12.16 13.86 3.84
N PHE A 325 13.25 14.62 3.80
CA PHE A 325 14.43 14.34 2.98
C PHE A 325 15.65 14.13 3.86
N ALA A 326 16.26 12.95 3.79
CA ALA A 326 17.43 12.58 4.58
C ALA A 326 18.35 11.62 3.82
N ARG A 327 19.49 11.29 4.42
CA ARG A 327 20.32 10.18 3.99
C ARG A 327 20.10 8.96 4.87
N GLY A 328 20.39 7.78 4.34
CA GLY A 328 20.32 6.53 5.09
C GLY A 328 21.13 6.62 6.38
N GLY A 329 20.50 6.36 7.53
CA GLY A 329 21.09 6.46 8.87
C GLY A 329 20.71 7.71 9.67
N GLU A 330 20.04 8.71 9.08
CA GLU A 330 19.65 9.96 9.75
C GLU A 330 18.27 9.89 10.45
N GLY A 331 17.74 8.69 10.68
CA GLY A 331 16.56 8.47 11.53
C GLY A 331 15.19 8.76 10.86
N ILE A 332 15.13 8.97 9.55
CA ILE A 332 13.91 9.36 8.83
C ILE A 332 12.79 8.32 8.96
N LYS A 333 13.13 7.03 8.92
CA LYS A 333 12.16 5.95 9.10
C LYS A 333 11.49 6.00 10.47
N THR A 334 12.27 6.30 11.51
CA THR A 334 11.74 6.46 12.87
C THR A 334 10.90 7.72 12.96
N ALA A 335 11.36 8.84 12.39
CA ALA A 335 10.66 10.11 12.43
C ALA A 335 9.28 10.04 11.75
N SER A 336 9.18 9.51 10.51
CA SER A 336 7.89 9.39 9.80
C SER A 336 6.90 8.50 10.54
N LYS A 337 7.36 7.36 11.08
CA LYS A 337 6.52 6.46 11.86
C LYS A 337 6.06 7.07 13.18
N MET A 338 6.97 7.73 13.89
CA MET A 338 6.69 8.38 15.17
C MET A 338 5.64 9.47 15.03
N LEU A 339 5.76 10.34 14.03
CA LEU A 339 4.76 11.38 13.80
C LEU A 339 3.38 10.78 13.49
N ALA A 340 3.32 9.78 12.62
CA ALA A 340 2.07 9.10 12.31
C ALA A 340 1.46 8.41 13.55
N SER A 341 2.27 7.71 14.35
CA SER A 341 1.85 7.05 15.59
C SER A 341 1.28 8.07 16.58
N ALA A 342 2.03 9.13 16.87
CA ALA A 342 1.63 10.16 17.82
C ALA A 342 0.31 10.86 17.40
N VAL A 343 0.09 11.10 16.10
CA VAL A 343 -1.18 11.65 15.60
C VAL A 343 -2.34 10.69 15.81
N VAL A 344 -2.18 9.41 15.49
CA VAL A 344 -3.23 8.39 15.65
C VAL A 344 -3.63 8.23 17.12
N GLU A 345 -2.69 8.30 18.04
CA GLU A 345 -2.92 8.15 19.48
C GLU A 345 -3.75 9.28 20.10
N THR A 346 -3.79 10.46 19.48
CA THR A 346 -4.69 11.53 19.96
C THR A 346 -6.17 11.18 19.85
N GLY A 347 -6.53 10.16 19.05
CA GLY A 347 -7.91 9.81 18.71
C GLY A 347 -8.57 10.84 17.76
N GLY A 348 -9.37 10.40 16.85
CA GLY A 348 -10.13 11.28 15.94
C GLY A 348 -9.43 11.69 14.65
N ARG A 349 -8.15 11.33 14.44
CA ARG A 349 -7.46 11.50 13.16
C ARG A 349 -6.83 10.19 12.69
N HIS A 350 -6.66 10.09 11.37
CA HIS A 350 -5.93 9.01 10.72
C HIS A 350 -4.56 9.53 10.27
N ALA A 351 -3.56 8.69 10.33
CA ALA A 351 -2.24 9.00 9.79
C ALA A 351 -1.57 7.78 9.20
N GLN A 352 -0.73 8.01 8.20
CA GLN A 352 0.16 7.02 7.60
C GLN A 352 1.59 7.56 7.64
N GLY A 353 2.54 6.74 8.09
CA GLY A 353 3.96 7.06 8.07
C GLY A 353 4.75 5.96 7.39
N PHE A 354 5.49 6.29 6.33
CA PHE A 354 6.32 5.34 5.60
C PHE A 354 7.56 6.00 5.02
N SER A 355 8.49 5.20 4.50
CA SER A 355 9.73 5.69 3.90
C SER A 355 10.09 4.89 2.68
N VAL A 356 10.63 5.56 1.67
CA VAL A 356 11.17 4.95 0.46
C VAL A 356 12.69 5.08 0.50
N TYR A 357 13.38 3.95 0.36
CA TYR A 357 14.84 3.86 0.37
C TYR A 357 15.32 2.78 -0.60
N GLY A 358 16.54 2.94 -1.13
CA GLY A 358 17.17 1.95 -1.99
C GLY A 358 17.65 0.71 -1.23
N ALA A 359 18.24 -0.24 -1.97
CA ALA A 359 18.87 -1.44 -1.41
C ALA A 359 20.15 -1.11 -0.59
N GLU A 360 20.68 0.09 -0.73
CA GLU A 360 21.87 0.60 -0.02
C GLU A 360 21.52 0.94 1.43
N ARG A 361 22.32 0.47 2.38
CA ARG A 361 22.02 0.56 3.82
C ARG A 361 22.35 1.91 4.46
N SER A 362 23.28 2.69 3.92
CA SER A 362 23.67 3.98 4.52
C SER A 362 24.16 4.98 3.48
N GLY A 363 23.89 6.27 3.73
CA GLY A 363 24.39 7.39 2.93
C GLY A 363 23.59 7.72 1.67
N ALA A 364 22.79 6.82 1.13
CA ALA A 364 21.92 7.09 -0.01
C ALA A 364 20.78 8.06 0.36
N PRO A 365 20.32 8.91 -0.59
CA PRO A 365 19.12 9.71 -0.40
C PRO A 365 17.91 8.83 -0.05
N THR A 366 17.18 9.23 0.98
CA THR A 366 16.02 8.53 1.51
C THR A 366 14.90 9.54 1.70
N GLN A 367 13.68 9.16 1.36
CA GLN A 367 12.49 9.98 1.59
C GLN A 367 11.57 9.32 2.61
N GLY A 368 11.07 10.11 3.55
CA GLY A 368 9.98 9.77 4.45
C GLY A 368 8.72 10.52 4.05
N PHE A 369 7.58 9.94 4.35
CA PHE A 369 6.27 10.49 4.04
C PHE A 369 5.36 10.35 5.24
N VAL A 370 4.56 11.37 5.51
CA VAL A 370 3.49 11.32 6.51
C VAL A 370 2.25 11.95 5.91
N ARG A 371 1.13 11.22 5.90
CA ARG A 371 -0.21 11.73 5.60
C ARG A 371 -1.03 11.79 6.87
N ILE A 372 -1.78 12.87 7.05
CA ILE A 372 -2.63 13.09 8.22
C ILE A 372 -3.99 13.57 7.74
N GLY A 373 -5.06 12.85 8.04
CA GLY A 373 -6.42 13.16 7.63
C GLY A 373 -7.46 13.00 8.73
N SER A 374 -8.66 13.54 8.51
CA SER A 374 -9.84 13.31 9.35
C SER A 374 -10.47 11.95 9.09
N ASP A 375 -10.29 11.42 7.88
CA ASP A 375 -10.87 10.17 7.41
C ASP A 375 -9.81 9.10 7.17
N VAL A 376 -10.25 7.86 6.93
CA VAL A 376 -9.37 6.76 6.56
C VAL A 376 -8.59 7.10 5.29
N ILE A 377 -7.28 6.95 5.36
CA ILE A 377 -6.38 7.25 4.26
C ILE A 377 -6.22 5.98 3.42
N ASN A 378 -6.80 5.98 2.22
CA ASN A 378 -6.77 4.83 1.32
C ASN A 378 -5.55 4.82 0.40
N GLU A 379 -5.03 6.00 0.05
CA GLU A 379 -3.89 6.13 -0.85
C GLU A 379 -2.62 5.54 -0.25
N ARG A 380 -1.92 4.71 -1.03
CA ARG A 380 -0.68 3.99 -0.62
C ARG A 380 0.55 4.41 -1.45
N SER A 381 0.42 5.49 -2.22
CA SER A 381 1.53 6.01 -3.04
C SER A 381 2.39 7.01 -2.25
N PRO A 382 3.67 7.20 -2.62
CA PRO A 382 4.46 8.34 -2.15
C PRO A 382 3.81 9.67 -2.47
N ILE A 383 4.03 10.64 -1.60
CA ILE A 383 3.48 11.99 -1.71
C ILE A 383 4.21 12.74 -2.81
N LEU A 384 3.50 13.07 -3.88
CA LEU A 384 4.03 13.87 -4.99
C LEU A 384 3.81 15.37 -4.75
N PHE A 385 2.63 15.73 -4.23
CA PHE A 385 2.26 17.09 -3.87
C PHE A 385 2.15 17.17 -2.35
N ALA A 386 2.85 18.13 -1.75
CA ALA A 386 2.97 18.23 -0.30
C ALA A 386 2.65 19.63 0.21
N ASP A 387 2.19 19.71 1.46
CA ASP A 387 2.03 20.95 2.20
C ASP A 387 3.34 21.33 2.90
N ILE A 388 4.16 20.33 3.25
CA ILE A 388 5.35 20.53 4.05
C ILE A 388 6.52 19.68 3.54
N ASP A 389 7.66 20.32 3.35
CA ASP A 389 8.94 19.67 3.06
C ASP A 389 9.93 19.88 4.21
N VAL A 390 10.41 18.77 4.79
CA VAL A 390 11.38 18.77 5.90
C VAL A 390 12.71 18.21 5.42
N PHE A 391 13.72 19.04 5.33
CA PHE A 391 15.09 18.63 4.95
C PHE A 391 15.91 18.32 6.19
N VAL A 392 15.88 17.07 6.64
CA VAL A 392 16.74 16.56 7.72
C VAL A 392 18.20 16.64 7.31
N ASN A 393 18.50 16.48 6.01
CA ASN A 393 19.81 16.73 5.42
C ASN A 393 19.74 17.91 4.46
N ALA A 394 20.29 19.05 4.86
CA ALA A 394 20.33 20.28 4.05
C ALA A 394 21.00 20.09 2.67
N GLY A 395 21.94 19.14 2.53
CA GLY A 395 22.59 18.84 1.26
C GLY A 395 21.69 18.19 0.21
N LEU A 396 20.44 17.86 0.54
CA LEU A 396 19.42 17.39 -0.39
C LEU A 396 18.45 18.50 -0.83
N PHE A 397 18.59 19.69 -0.29
CA PHE A 397 17.77 20.83 -0.66
C PHE A 397 18.13 21.32 -2.07
N SER A 398 17.15 21.42 -2.94
CA SER A 398 17.29 21.91 -4.32
C SER A 398 15.93 22.32 -4.87
N GLU A 399 15.92 23.11 -5.95
CA GLU A 399 14.68 23.47 -6.67
C GLU A 399 13.92 22.22 -7.15
N GLU A 400 14.64 21.18 -7.57
CA GLU A 400 14.03 19.91 -8.00
C GLU A 400 13.37 19.18 -6.83
N ALA A 401 13.99 19.17 -5.63
CA ALA A 401 13.46 18.49 -4.46
C ALA A 401 12.13 19.11 -3.97
N ILE A 402 11.98 20.42 -4.10
CA ILE A 402 10.75 21.13 -3.72
C ILE A 402 9.68 21.17 -4.82
N LYS A 403 9.91 20.53 -5.97
CA LYS A 403 8.85 20.33 -6.96
C LYS A 403 7.70 19.54 -6.34
N GLY A 404 6.47 20.02 -6.54
CA GLY A 404 5.29 19.44 -5.91
C GLY A 404 5.00 19.95 -4.50
N LEU A 405 5.84 20.81 -3.90
CA LEU A 405 5.43 21.56 -2.71
C LEU A 405 4.47 22.68 -3.13
N HIS A 406 3.33 22.80 -2.46
CA HIS A 406 2.34 23.84 -2.72
C HIS A 406 2.95 25.25 -2.66
N GLU A 407 2.33 26.24 -3.33
CA GLU A 407 2.88 27.61 -3.39
C GLU A 407 2.87 28.31 -2.02
N ASP A 408 1.97 27.95 -1.15
CA ASP A 408 1.85 28.37 0.26
C ASP A 408 2.46 27.35 1.25
N GLY A 409 3.18 26.35 0.73
CA GLY A 409 3.76 25.27 1.52
C GLY A 409 4.91 25.72 2.42
N VAL A 410 5.20 24.89 3.42
CA VAL A 410 6.23 25.12 4.44
C VAL A 410 7.49 24.34 4.10
N ILE A 411 8.65 24.98 4.21
CA ILE A 411 9.98 24.37 4.10
C ILE A 411 10.68 24.50 5.44
N LEU A 412 11.10 23.38 6.03
CA LEU A 412 11.94 23.33 7.23
C LEU A 412 13.29 22.69 6.91
N ILE A 413 14.39 23.40 7.16
CA ILE A 413 15.75 22.98 6.81
C ILE A 413 16.60 22.80 8.07
N ASN A 414 17.27 21.66 8.19
CA ASN A 414 18.27 21.41 9.21
C ASN A 414 19.56 22.17 8.87
N SER A 415 19.68 23.39 9.37
CA SER A 415 20.84 24.25 9.09
C SER A 415 20.98 25.35 10.13
N PRO A 416 22.23 25.74 10.50
CA PRO A 416 22.49 26.95 11.28
C PRO A 416 22.28 28.24 10.48
N ARG A 417 22.19 28.18 9.14
CA ARG A 417 22.02 29.33 8.26
C ARG A 417 20.62 29.95 8.42
N PRO A 418 20.50 31.27 8.35
CA PRO A 418 19.19 31.93 8.34
C PRO A 418 18.34 31.51 7.12
N PRO A 419 16.99 31.38 7.27
CA PRO A 419 16.11 30.98 6.17
C PRO A 419 16.19 31.86 4.94
N GLY A 420 16.38 33.20 5.12
CA GLY A 420 16.46 34.16 4.02
C GLY A 420 17.65 33.91 3.07
N GLU A 421 18.74 33.30 3.54
CA GLU A 421 19.85 32.91 2.65
C GLU A 421 19.42 31.86 1.64
N PHE A 422 18.62 30.85 2.06
CA PHE A 422 18.09 29.83 1.15
C PHE A 422 17.13 30.44 0.14
N ARG A 423 16.28 31.40 0.56
CA ARG A 423 15.39 32.10 -0.36
C ARG A 423 16.17 32.83 -1.43
N CYS A 424 17.24 33.54 -1.07
CA CYS A 424 18.07 34.28 -2.03
C CYS A 424 18.84 33.34 -2.97
N GLU A 425 19.44 32.30 -2.42
CA GLU A 425 20.29 31.35 -3.17
C GLU A 425 19.50 30.55 -4.21
N PHE A 426 18.28 30.10 -3.86
CA PHE A 426 17.44 29.23 -4.69
C PHE A 426 16.24 29.95 -5.34
N GLY A 427 16.10 31.27 -5.19
CA GLY A 427 15.04 32.06 -5.82
C GLY A 427 13.62 31.65 -5.44
N ILE A 428 13.41 31.15 -4.20
CA ILE A 428 12.14 30.58 -3.75
C ILE A 428 11.08 31.68 -3.60
N LYS A 429 9.91 31.46 -4.18
CA LYS A 429 8.76 32.38 -4.10
C LYS A 429 7.60 31.72 -3.36
N GLY A 430 6.81 32.53 -2.65
CA GLY A 430 5.54 32.16 -2.01
C GLY A 430 5.65 31.34 -0.74
N ARG A 431 6.48 30.30 -0.71
CA ARG A 431 6.61 29.33 0.38
C ARG A 431 7.22 29.95 1.64
N GLU A 432 6.81 29.46 2.81
CA GLU A 432 7.43 29.82 4.10
C GLU A 432 8.68 28.99 4.33
N ILE A 433 9.79 29.61 4.74
CA ILE A 433 11.05 28.92 5.01
C ILE A 433 11.45 29.09 6.47
N TYR A 434 11.83 27.98 7.07
CA TYR A 434 12.31 27.90 8.45
C TYR A 434 13.60 27.10 8.53
N SER A 435 14.44 27.38 9.52
CA SER A 435 15.65 26.60 9.80
C SER A 435 15.81 26.30 11.28
N VAL A 436 16.48 25.20 11.59
CA VAL A 436 16.91 24.79 12.93
C VAL A 436 18.20 24.02 12.83
N ASP A 437 19.16 24.25 13.72
CA ASP A 437 20.41 23.49 13.76
C ASP A 437 20.24 22.18 14.55
N ALA A 438 19.42 21.29 14.00
CA ALA A 438 19.08 20.02 14.64
C ALA A 438 20.26 19.06 14.72
N TYR A 439 21.28 19.19 13.86
CA TYR A 439 22.52 18.41 13.96
C TYR A 439 23.30 18.80 15.19
N HIS A 440 23.45 20.09 15.45
CA HIS A 440 24.14 20.59 16.64
C HIS A 440 23.40 20.17 17.91
N ILE A 441 22.07 20.35 17.96
CA ILE A 441 21.24 19.93 19.07
C ILE A 441 21.38 18.43 19.35
N ALA A 442 21.28 17.60 18.31
CA ALA A 442 21.44 16.15 18.44
C ALA A 442 22.85 15.74 18.88
N GLN A 443 23.89 16.43 18.39
CA GLN A 443 25.26 16.19 18.80
C GLN A 443 25.47 16.48 20.28
N GLU A 444 24.91 17.57 20.82
CA GLU A 444 25.07 17.94 22.23
C GLU A 444 24.21 17.03 23.14
N GLU A 445 22.97 16.77 22.80
CA GLU A 445 22.06 16.05 23.68
C GLU A 445 22.15 14.53 23.58
N ILE A 446 22.40 14.01 22.36
CA ILE A 446 22.37 12.55 22.07
C ILE A 446 23.79 12.00 21.85
N GLY A 447 24.75 12.88 21.49
CA GLY A 447 26.11 12.50 21.15
C GLY A 447 26.30 12.04 19.70
N ASP A 448 25.29 12.16 18.84
CA ASP A 448 25.35 11.84 17.42
C ASP A 448 24.43 12.77 16.61
N GLY A 449 25.02 13.74 15.91
CA GLY A 449 24.28 14.72 15.10
C GLY A 449 23.42 14.10 14.01
N ARG A 450 23.72 12.89 13.52
CA ARG A 450 22.93 12.19 12.53
C ARG A 450 21.54 11.77 13.05
N ARG A 451 21.32 11.78 14.37
CA ARG A 451 20.03 11.49 15.00
C ARG A 451 19.12 12.71 15.10
N ALA A 452 19.20 13.62 14.14
CA ALA A 452 18.45 14.88 14.13
C ALA A 452 16.94 14.72 13.82
N GLY A 453 16.49 13.56 13.35
CA GLY A 453 15.11 13.37 12.90
C GLY A 453 14.04 13.74 13.93
N VAL A 454 14.23 13.38 15.22
CA VAL A 454 13.27 13.71 16.29
C VAL A 454 13.27 15.22 16.59
N ALA A 455 14.45 15.85 16.61
CA ALA A 455 14.57 17.30 16.78
C ALA A 455 13.88 18.07 15.64
N MET A 456 14.04 17.60 14.39
CA MET A 456 13.34 18.18 13.23
C MET A 456 11.82 18.08 13.35
N LEU A 457 11.28 16.96 13.84
CA LEU A 457 9.84 16.83 14.10
C LEU A 457 9.36 17.81 15.16
N ALA A 458 10.10 17.99 16.25
CA ALA A 458 9.74 18.93 17.29
C ALA A 458 9.73 20.39 16.78
N ALA A 459 10.72 20.78 15.97
CA ALA A 459 10.73 22.08 15.31
C ALA A 459 9.54 22.25 14.34
N LEU A 460 9.21 21.20 13.57
CA LEU A 460 8.02 21.19 12.72
C LEU A 460 6.74 21.45 13.53
N LEU A 461 6.57 20.77 14.66
CA LEU A 461 5.38 20.93 15.52
C LEU A 461 5.32 22.31 16.20
N ALA A 462 6.46 22.97 16.42
CA ALA A 462 6.48 24.35 16.92
C ALA A 462 5.97 25.36 15.86
N ILE A 463 6.26 25.09 14.57
CA ILE A 463 5.85 25.90 13.42
C ILE A 463 4.38 25.59 13.04
N ARG A 464 4.01 24.29 12.98
CA ARG A 464 2.70 23.79 12.60
C ARG A 464 1.99 23.11 13.78
N ARG A 465 1.56 23.94 14.73
CA ARG A 465 0.88 23.50 15.98
C ARG A 465 -0.48 22.84 15.74
N ASP A 466 -1.06 23.06 14.57
CA ASP A 466 -2.28 22.42 14.10
C ASP A 466 -2.12 20.91 13.84
N ILE A 467 -0.90 20.44 13.61
CA ILE A 467 -0.60 19.03 13.34
C ILE A 467 -0.73 18.20 14.62
N LEU A 468 0.00 18.58 15.68
CA LEU A 468 0.06 17.81 16.93
C LEU A 468 0.63 18.67 18.06
N ASP A 469 0.15 18.48 19.28
CA ASP A 469 0.80 19.02 20.46
C ASP A 469 2.10 18.25 20.76
N ILE A 470 3.16 18.99 21.11
CA ILE A 470 4.49 18.43 21.40
C ILE A 470 4.46 17.35 22.50
N HIS A 471 3.53 17.43 23.45
CA HIS A 471 3.41 16.44 24.53
C HIS A 471 3.17 15.02 24.00
N HIS A 472 2.37 14.85 22.93
CA HIS A 472 2.14 13.55 22.32
C HIS A 472 3.41 13.01 21.65
N LEU A 473 4.21 13.86 21.01
CA LEU A 473 5.51 13.45 20.47
C LEU A 473 6.45 12.99 21.58
N LEU A 474 6.50 13.71 22.71
CA LEU A 474 7.34 13.35 23.86
C LEU A 474 6.92 12.01 24.50
N GLN A 475 5.61 11.73 24.57
CA GLN A 475 5.09 10.43 25.01
C GLN A 475 5.47 9.30 24.04
N ASP A 476 5.45 9.56 22.73
CA ASP A 476 5.81 8.53 21.73
C ASP A 476 7.32 8.25 21.75
N ILE A 477 8.16 9.23 22.06
CA ILE A 477 9.60 9.04 22.31
C ILE A 477 9.85 8.04 23.46
N GLU A 478 9.00 7.98 24.48
CA GLU A 478 9.11 7.03 25.60
C GLU A 478 8.94 5.56 25.17
N LYS A 479 8.21 5.34 24.09
CA LYS A 479 7.95 3.99 23.55
C LYS A 479 9.08 3.46 22.67
N LEU A 480 10.08 4.28 22.36
CA LEU A 480 11.22 3.83 21.55
C LEU A 480 11.96 2.70 22.27
N PRO A 481 12.39 1.67 21.53
CA PRO A 481 13.08 0.49 22.10
C PRO A 481 14.54 0.80 22.44
N PHE A 482 14.76 1.90 23.17
CA PHE A 482 16.08 2.36 23.61
C PHE A 482 16.15 2.33 25.14
N ASN A 483 17.36 2.38 25.67
CA ASN A 483 17.55 2.56 27.11
C ASN A 483 17.06 3.94 27.57
N HIS A 484 16.74 4.07 28.85
CA HIS A 484 16.18 5.28 29.44
C HIS A 484 17.05 6.53 29.18
N SER A 485 18.37 6.42 29.22
CA SER A 485 19.27 7.56 28.98
C SER A 485 19.16 8.11 27.53
N VAL A 486 18.98 7.23 26.54
CA VAL A 486 18.79 7.63 25.14
C VAL A 486 17.41 8.22 24.93
N VAL A 487 16.37 7.69 25.57
CA VAL A 487 15.01 8.25 25.55
C VAL A 487 15.02 9.68 26.09
N GLU A 488 15.60 9.91 27.28
CA GLU A 488 15.67 11.23 27.89
C GLU A 488 16.54 12.22 27.07
N ALA A 489 17.60 11.74 26.43
CA ALA A 489 18.39 12.56 25.51
C ALA A 489 17.58 13.01 24.28
N ASN A 490 16.77 12.12 23.70
CA ASN A 490 15.87 12.48 22.59
C ASN A 490 14.79 13.48 23.03
N LYS A 491 14.24 13.36 24.24
CA LYS A 491 13.28 14.33 24.78
C LYS A 491 13.90 15.71 24.94
N ARG A 492 15.13 15.80 25.46
CA ARG A 492 15.83 17.10 25.59
C ARG A 492 16.11 17.69 24.22
N ALA A 493 16.58 16.90 23.26
CA ALA A 493 16.80 17.36 21.88
C ALA A 493 15.50 17.86 21.24
N ALA A 494 14.37 17.17 21.45
CA ALA A 494 13.06 17.61 20.97
C ALA A 494 12.64 18.93 21.63
N ALA A 495 12.75 19.04 22.95
CA ALA A 495 12.39 20.26 23.68
C ALA A 495 13.21 21.47 23.22
N ARG A 496 14.52 21.32 23.04
CA ARG A 496 15.38 22.39 22.53
C ARG A 496 14.98 22.81 21.12
N ALA A 497 14.85 21.87 20.19
CA ALA A 497 14.50 22.17 18.80
C ALA A 497 13.12 22.83 18.67
N TYR A 498 12.20 22.54 19.58
CA TYR A 498 10.88 23.19 19.64
C TYR A 498 10.97 24.71 19.91
N TYR A 499 12.05 25.19 20.56
CA TYR A 499 12.26 26.60 20.88
C TYR A 499 13.38 27.26 20.06
N GLU A 500 14.28 26.51 19.41
CA GLU A 500 15.48 27.08 18.78
C GLU A 500 15.36 27.21 17.23
N TRP A 501 14.14 27.11 16.67
CA TRP A 501 13.93 27.34 15.23
C TRP A 501 13.94 28.82 14.85
N ARG A 502 14.20 29.15 13.59
CA ARG A 502 14.25 30.50 13.03
C ARG A 502 13.34 30.61 11.83
N GLY A 503 12.55 31.69 11.77
CA GLY A 503 11.75 32.11 10.60
C GLY A 503 12.34 33.36 9.94
N GLU A 504 11.97 33.63 8.71
CA GLU A 504 12.46 34.80 7.93
C GLU A 504 12.09 36.14 8.57
N ASN A 505 10.96 36.24 9.21
CA ASN A 505 10.45 37.47 9.81
C ASN A 505 10.90 37.68 11.28
N GLY A 506 12.00 37.00 11.68
CA GLY A 506 12.47 37.07 13.06
C GLY A 506 11.59 36.30 14.07
N GLY A 507 10.70 35.42 13.54
CA GLY A 507 9.91 34.51 14.36
C GLY A 507 10.86 33.54 15.09
N SER A 508 10.90 33.65 16.39
CA SER A 508 11.40 32.63 17.33
C SER A 508 10.21 32.12 18.11
N ALA A 509 10.33 30.94 18.74
CA ALA A 509 9.27 30.48 19.62
C ALA A 509 8.92 31.56 20.69
N PRO A 510 7.64 31.71 21.06
CA PRO A 510 7.29 32.55 22.19
C PRO A 510 8.00 32.05 23.44
N THR A 511 8.69 32.97 24.13
CA THR A 511 9.37 32.72 25.39
C THR A 511 8.41 32.21 26.46
#